data_6abcfe0d1e9b6884f0591cc2819b387d
#
_entry.id   6abcfe0d1e9b6884f0591cc2819b387d
#
_cell.length_a   1.000
_cell.length_b   1.000
_cell.length_c   1.000
_cell.angle_alpha   90.00
_cell.angle_beta   90.00
_cell.angle_gamma   90.00
#
_symmetry.space_group_name_H-M   'P 1'
#
loop_
_entity.id
_entity.type
_entity.pdbx_description
1 polymer ?
#
loop_
_entity_poly.entity_id
_entity_poly.type
_entity_poly.pdbx_seq_one_letter_code
_entity_poly.pdbx_strand_id
1 'polypeptide(L)'
;MEIVNKKVDFILTVEVRNANPNGDPLNGNMPRVDYDGYGEISDVAIKRKIRNRWQDMGEKIFVQSTERADDKIKSLEKRFEKKFGKVDKMEDESIYAESCKEWLDVRGFGQVITFQKKSIGIRGPISISLAKSLTPVVVQTMQITRSTNGEEKEGKASDTMGSKHYIEYGVYKITGSVNCFFSEKTGFNEEDLKTLKEALRTLFVNDSSSARPEGSMSVKQLFWFEHKSKLGKVSTAKINELLEYNFDENLNAFNKYSDFDIRLNEEKLKEYGGEMKNNDSKTSEGDFSVEIIEGI
;
A
#
# COMPACT_ATOMS: atom_id res chain seq x y z
N MET A 1 23.85 5.04 8.10
CA MET A 1 22.48 5.58 8.14
C MET A 1 21.88 5.20 9.48
N GLU A 2 21.13 6.11 10.10
CA GLU A 2 20.48 5.85 11.39
C GLU A 2 19.29 4.92 11.20
N ILE A 3 19.20 3.88 12.04
CA ILE A 3 18.09 2.92 12.02
C ILE A 3 16.86 3.58 12.64
N VAL A 4 15.68 3.34 12.06
CA VAL A 4 14.42 3.83 12.62
C VAL A 4 14.25 3.32 14.05
N ASN A 5 14.26 4.22 15.02
CA ASN A 5 14.27 3.92 16.45
C ASN A 5 12.99 4.35 17.18
N LYS A 6 12.00 4.84 16.45
CA LYS A 6 10.70 5.31 16.95
C LYS A 6 9.57 4.63 16.20
N LYS A 7 8.45 4.42 16.89
CA LYS A 7 7.24 3.92 16.25
C LYS A 7 6.65 4.99 15.32
N VAL A 8 6.16 4.55 14.16
CA VAL A 8 5.37 5.39 13.25
C VAL A 8 4.06 4.70 12.96
N ASP A 9 2.97 5.45 12.96
CA ASP A 9 1.67 5.01 12.42
C ASP A 9 1.28 5.92 11.25
N PHE A 10 0.46 5.41 10.34
CA PHE A 10 -0.04 6.21 9.22
C PHE A 10 -1.45 5.81 8.79
N ILE A 11 -2.19 6.79 8.31
CA ILE A 11 -3.51 6.61 7.71
C ILE A 11 -3.51 7.32 6.36
N LEU A 12 -3.97 6.65 5.31
CA LEU A 12 -4.20 7.27 4.01
C LEU A 12 -5.69 7.25 3.70
N THR A 13 -6.15 8.31 3.05
CA THR A 13 -7.43 8.33 2.36
C THR A 13 -7.18 8.30 0.85
N VAL A 14 -7.88 7.40 0.18
CA VAL A 14 -7.73 7.14 -1.25
C VAL A 14 -9.09 7.28 -1.93
N GLU A 15 -9.15 8.09 -2.97
CA GLU A 15 -10.32 8.21 -3.83
C GLU A 15 -10.24 7.23 -4.99
N VAL A 16 -11.34 6.58 -5.31
CA VAL A 16 -11.51 5.67 -6.45
C VAL A 16 -12.71 6.12 -7.28
N ARG A 17 -12.50 6.28 -8.59
CA ARG A 17 -13.52 6.68 -9.56
C ARG A 17 -13.50 5.78 -10.79
N ASN A 18 -14.61 5.13 -11.10
CA ASN A 18 -14.78 4.30 -12.31
C ASN A 18 -13.61 3.32 -12.52
N ALA A 19 -13.14 2.69 -11.43
CA ALA A 19 -12.00 1.80 -11.42
C ALA A 19 -12.25 0.53 -10.62
N ASN A 20 -11.47 -0.51 -10.91
CA ASN A 20 -11.39 -1.70 -10.09
C ASN A 20 -10.11 -1.63 -9.23
N PRO A 21 -10.21 -1.21 -7.96
CA PRO A 21 -9.04 -1.02 -7.12
C PRO A 21 -8.34 -2.33 -6.77
N ASN A 22 -9.11 -3.42 -6.60
CA ASN A 22 -8.60 -4.74 -6.29
C ASN A 22 -9.61 -5.82 -6.71
N GLY A 23 -9.44 -6.36 -7.91
CA GLY A 23 -10.30 -7.42 -8.42
C GLY A 23 -10.11 -8.75 -7.68
N ASP A 24 -11.17 -9.56 -7.63
CA ASP A 24 -11.17 -10.91 -7.10
C ASP A 24 -11.06 -11.94 -8.23
N PRO A 25 -9.91 -12.63 -8.38
CA PRO A 25 -9.74 -13.63 -9.44
C PRO A 25 -10.73 -14.79 -9.38
N LEU A 26 -11.23 -15.11 -8.19
CA LEU A 26 -12.19 -16.20 -7.99
C LEU A 26 -13.64 -15.79 -8.30
N ASN A 27 -13.88 -14.49 -8.40
CA ASN A 27 -15.19 -13.93 -8.67
C ASN A 27 -15.19 -13.06 -9.95
N GLY A 28 -14.72 -13.61 -11.07
CA GLY A 28 -14.72 -12.92 -12.36
C GLY A 28 -13.97 -11.60 -12.39
N ASN A 29 -13.01 -11.41 -11.49
CA ASN A 29 -12.26 -10.16 -11.30
C ASN A 29 -13.15 -8.96 -10.90
N MET A 30 -14.29 -9.21 -10.23
CA MET A 30 -15.09 -8.14 -9.64
C MET A 30 -14.32 -7.40 -8.56
N PRO A 31 -14.55 -6.07 -8.37
CA PRO A 31 -14.02 -5.37 -7.20
C PRO A 31 -14.39 -6.09 -5.92
N ARG A 32 -13.44 -6.21 -4.98
CA ARG A 32 -13.69 -6.83 -3.67
C ARG A 32 -14.60 -5.95 -2.86
N VAL A 33 -15.62 -6.57 -2.29
CA VAL A 33 -16.53 -5.98 -1.32
C VAL A 33 -16.77 -6.98 -0.20
N ASP A 34 -17.01 -6.46 1.01
CA ASP A 34 -17.45 -7.31 2.12
C ASP A 34 -18.96 -7.60 2.06
N TYR A 35 -19.46 -8.30 3.08
CA TYR A 35 -20.87 -8.69 3.16
C TYR A 35 -21.85 -7.49 3.22
N ASP A 36 -21.40 -6.37 3.80
CA ASP A 36 -22.19 -5.14 3.96
C ASP A 36 -22.02 -4.18 2.78
N GLY A 37 -21.31 -4.59 1.72
CA GLY A 37 -21.09 -3.81 0.51
C GLY A 37 -19.94 -2.80 0.59
N TYR A 38 -19.15 -2.79 1.66
CA TYR A 38 -17.97 -1.93 1.73
C TYR A 38 -16.87 -2.47 0.81
N GLY A 39 -16.33 -1.60 -0.02
CA GLY A 39 -15.22 -1.96 -0.91
C GLY A 39 -13.94 -2.28 -0.13
N GLU A 40 -13.18 -3.25 -0.63
CA GLU A 40 -11.94 -3.71 0.02
C GLU A 40 -10.74 -3.66 -0.93
N ILE A 41 -9.57 -3.28 -0.38
CA ILE A 41 -8.28 -3.43 -1.05
C ILE A 41 -7.37 -4.22 -0.12
N SER A 42 -6.90 -5.38 -0.57
CA SER A 42 -6.02 -6.24 0.24
C SER A 42 -4.67 -5.57 0.53
N ASP A 43 -4.11 -5.89 1.68
CA ASP A 43 -2.78 -5.43 2.08
C ASP A 43 -1.70 -5.83 1.06
N VAL A 44 -1.81 -7.01 0.45
CA VAL A 44 -0.88 -7.45 -0.59
C VAL A 44 -0.98 -6.64 -1.87
N ALA A 45 -2.18 -6.16 -2.24
CA ALA A 45 -2.35 -5.25 -3.37
C ALA A 45 -1.72 -3.89 -3.08
N ILE A 46 -1.91 -3.34 -1.87
CA ILE A 46 -1.29 -2.09 -1.45
C ILE A 46 0.25 -2.22 -1.41
N LYS A 47 0.78 -3.30 -0.81
CA LYS A 47 2.22 -3.58 -0.80
C LYS A 47 2.80 -3.73 -2.22
N ARG A 48 2.02 -4.27 -3.18
CA ARG A 48 2.42 -4.32 -4.60
C ARG A 48 2.58 -2.90 -5.16
N LYS A 49 1.64 -2.01 -4.91
CA LYS A 49 1.71 -0.61 -5.38
C LYS A 49 2.88 0.14 -4.76
N ILE A 50 3.14 -0.06 -3.47
CA ILE A 50 4.31 0.53 -2.80
C ILE A 50 5.62 0.01 -3.45
N ARG A 51 5.73 -1.30 -3.72
CA ARG A 51 6.91 -1.86 -4.42
C ARG A 51 7.08 -1.28 -5.82
N ASN A 52 5.99 -1.14 -6.56
CA ASN A 52 6.02 -0.52 -7.89
C ASN A 52 6.52 0.94 -7.79
N ARG A 53 5.99 1.69 -6.82
CA ARG A 53 6.40 3.08 -6.62
C ARG A 53 7.86 3.19 -6.18
N TRP A 54 8.34 2.32 -5.30
CA TRP A 54 9.75 2.23 -4.92
C TRP A 54 10.66 1.93 -6.13
N GLN A 55 10.24 1.04 -7.05
CA GLN A 55 10.98 0.82 -8.31
C GLN A 55 11.05 2.11 -9.16
N ASP A 56 9.95 2.84 -9.30
CA ASP A 56 9.92 4.11 -10.03
C ASP A 56 10.84 5.17 -9.38
N MET A 57 11.05 5.09 -8.06
CA MET A 57 11.99 5.93 -7.30
C MET A 57 13.44 5.44 -7.38
N GLY A 58 13.71 4.34 -8.08
CA GLY A 58 15.06 3.78 -8.28
C GLY A 58 15.51 2.78 -7.22
N GLU A 59 14.61 2.35 -6.33
CA GLU A 59 14.94 1.38 -5.29
C GLU A 59 15.00 -0.05 -5.82
N LYS A 60 15.91 -0.85 -5.24
CA LYS A 60 16.01 -2.27 -5.57
C LYS A 60 14.94 -3.08 -4.86
N ILE A 61 14.14 -3.80 -5.64
CA ILE A 61 13.01 -4.60 -5.17
C ILE A 61 13.23 -6.07 -5.53
N PHE A 62 13.03 -6.95 -4.56
CA PHE A 62 13.10 -8.39 -4.75
C PHE A 62 11.85 -8.94 -5.43
N VAL A 63 10.67 -8.58 -4.92
CA VAL A 63 9.39 -9.07 -5.44
C VAL A 63 8.88 -8.13 -6.53
N GLN A 64 9.40 -8.28 -7.75
CA GLN A 64 8.97 -7.52 -8.93
C GLN A 64 7.88 -8.27 -9.69
N SER A 65 6.91 -7.54 -10.28
CA SER A 65 5.99 -8.14 -11.25
C SER A 65 6.71 -8.42 -12.57
N THR A 66 6.21 -9.38 -13.34
CA THR A 66 6.85 -9.80 -14.60
C THR A 66 6.95 -8.65 -15.61
N GLU A 67 5.92 -7.80 -15.67
CA GLU A 67 5.87 -6.64 -16.58
C GLU A 67 6.84 -5.51 -16.17
N ARG A 68 7.20 -5.43 -14.87
CA ARG A 68 8.11 -4.44 -14.29
C ARG A 68 9.48 -5.01 -13.92
N ALA A 69 9.81 -6.23 -14.38
CA ALA A 69 11.10 -6.86 -14.08
C ALA A 69 12.23 -6.15 -14.84
N ASP A 70 12.86 -5.16 -14.18
CA ASP A 70 13.95 -4.34 -14.70
C ASP A 70 15.22 -5.14 -14.98
N ASP A 71 15.44 -6.22 -14.24
CA ASP A 71 16.54 -7.17 -14.40
C ASP A 71 16.26 -8.30 -15.40
N LYS A 72 15.08 -8.31 -16.05
CA LYS A 72 14.56 -9.35 -16.97
C LYS A 72 14.41 -10.73 -16.34
N ILE A 73 14.46 -10.85 -15.02
CA ILE A 73 14.33 -12.10 -14.29
C ILE A 73 12.86 -12.30 -13.88
N LYS A 74 12.28 -13.44 -14.27
CA LYS A 74 10.85 -13.73 -14.08
C LYS A 74 10.53 -14.57 -12.84
N SER A 75 11.52 -14.96 -12.03
CA SER A 75 11.27 -15.73 -10.80
C SER A 75 12.12 -15.24 -9.64
N LEU A 76 11.56 -15.34 -8.41
CA LEU A 76 12.26 -14.96 -7.19
C LEU A 76 13.50 -15.84 -6.97
N GLU A 77 13.41 -17.15 -7.24
CA GLU A 77 14.53 -18.06 -7.11
C GLU A 77 15.71 -17.65 -7.99
N LYS A 78 15.48 -17.35 -9.28
CA LYS A 78 16.53 -16.88 -10.18
C LYS A 78 17.11 -15.53 -9.78
N ARG A 79 16.29 -14.61 -9.23
CA ARG A 79 16.80 -13.34 -8.71
C ARG A 79 17.66 -13.54 -7.47
N PHE A 80 17.25 -14.46 -6.60
CA PHE A 80 18.04 -14.88 -5.45
C PHE A 80 19.37 -15.54 -5.91
N GLU A 81 19.31 -16.48 -6.85
CA GLU A 81 20.49 -17.15 -7.41
C GLU A 81 21.45 -16.17 -8.12
N LYS A 82 20.95 -15.18 -8.83
CA LYS A 82 21.78 -14.13 -9.45
C LYS A 82 22.57 -13.34 -8.39
N LYS A 83 21.98 -13.09 -7.23
CA LYS A 83 22.63 -12.35 -6.13
C LYS A 83 23.63 -13.21 -5.37
N PHE A 84 23.22 -14.40 -4.99
CA PHE A 84 23.97 -15.24 -4.05
C PHE A 84 24.76 -16.39 -4.69
N GLY A 85 24.41 -16.79 -5.92
CA GLY A 85 24.92 -18.00 -6.54
C GLY A 85 24.44 -19.25 -5.78
N LYS A 86 25.37 -20.19 -5.51
CA LYS A 86 25.09 -21.38 -4.70
C LYS A 86 25.28 -21.08 -3.24
N VAL A 87 24.24 -21.31 -2.42
CA VAL A 87 24.21 -20.94 -1.00
C VAL A 87 24.43 -22.14 -0.06
N ASP A 88 24.79 -23.33 -0.56
CA ASP A 88 24.92 -24.54 0.25
C ASP A 88 25.86 -24.38 1.46
N LYS A 89 26.89 -23.53 1.34
CA LYS A 89 27.87 -23.24 2.38
C LYS A 89 27.70 -21.89 3.07
N MET A 90 26.65 -21.14 2.73
CA MET A 90 26.39 -19.85 3.36
C MET A 90 25.56 -20.03 4.63
N GLU A 91 25.93 -19.30 5.68
CA GLU A 91 25.15 -19.21 6.90
C GLU A 91 23.85 -18.43 6.66
N ASP A 92 22.76 -18.85 7.30
CA ASP A 92 21.43 -18.26 7.12
C ASP A 92 21.39 -16.79 7.56
N GLU A 93 22.14 -16.43 8.61
CA GLU A 93 22.33 -15.06 9.08
C GLU A 93 22.96 -14.15 8.03
N SER A 94 23.94 -14.68 7.27
CA SER A 94 24.60 -13.95 6.20
C SER A 94 23.65 -13.70 5.03
N ILE A 95 22.84 -14.70 4.67
CA ILE A 95 21.80 -14.56 3.62
C ILE A 95 20.74 -13.55 4.06
N TYR A 96 20.31 -13.62 5.34
CA TYR A 96 19.38 -12.68 5.94
C TYR A 96 19.89 -11.23 5.81
N ALA A 97 21.09 -10.98 6.32
CA ALA A 97 21.70 -9.65 6.34
C ALA A 97 21.89 -9.07 4.94
N GLU A 98 22.46 -9.86 4.00
CA GLU A 98 22.69 -9.41 2.63
C GLU A 98 21.36 -9.22 1.85
N SER A 99 20.32 -10.02 2.12
CA SER A 99 19.01 -9.84 1.51
C SER A 99 18.35 -8.53 1.96
N CYS A 100 18.42 -8.22 3.25
CA CYS A 100 17.95 -6.95 3.80
C CYS A 100 18.73 -5.76 3.25
N LYS A 101 20.05 -5.90 3.09
CA LYS A 101 20.91 -4.85 2.53
C LYS A 101 20.60 -4.58 1.06
N GLU A 102 20.36 -5.63 0.27
CA GLU A 102 20.16 -5.51 -1.18
C GLU A 102 18.79 -4.96 -1.54
N TRP A 103 17.70 -5.43 -0.90
CA TRP A 103 16.33 -5.16 -1.34
C TRP A 103 15.52 -4.40 -0.30
N LEU A 104 15.00 -3.23 -0.69
CA LEU A 104 14.18 -2.39 0.19
C LEU A 104 12.90 -3.10 0.66
N ASP A 105 12.23 -3.82 -0.23
CA ASP A 105 11.00 -4.52 0.12
C ASP A 105 11.23 -5.72 1.05
N VAL A 106 12.41 -6.34 1.01
CA VAL A 106 12.79 -7.39 1.96
C VAL A 106 13.02 -6.80 3.34
N ARG A 107 13.82 -5.72 3.48
CA ARG A 107 14.04 -5.11 4.79
C ARG A 107 12.82 -4.35 5.31
N GLY A 108 11.91 -3.88 4.42
CA GLY A 108 10.69 -3.16 4.80
C GLY A 108 9.51 -4.06 5.14
N PHE A 109 9.15 -4.98 4.26
CA PHE A 109 7.98 -5.88 4.44
C PHE A 109 8.35 -7.26 4.96
N GLY A 110 9.60 -7.67 4.79
CA GLY A 110 10.04 -9.05 5.05
C GLY A 110 9.82 -9.97 3.86
N GLN A 111 10.38 -11.16 3.98
CA GLN A 111 10.31 -12.22 2.96
C GLN A 111 10.54 -13.60 3.59
N VAL A 112 9.88 -14.62 3.07
CA VAL A 112 10.23 -16.01 3.34
C VAL A 112 11.07 -16.52 2.16
N ILE A 113 12.32 -16.90 2.43
CA ILE A 113 13.25 -17.42 1.44
C ILE A 113 13.28 -18.93 1.56
N THR A 114 12.74 -19.63 0.56
CA THR A 114 12.63 -21.10 0.52
C THR A 114 13.38 -21.69 -0.67
N PHE A 115 14.45 -21.03 -1.13
CA PHE A 115 15.23 -21.46 -2.30
C PHE A 115 16.46 -22.25 -1.88
N GLN A 116 16.92 -23.15 -2.75
CA GLN A 116 18.14 -23.95 -2.57
C GLN A 116 18.22 -24.64 -1.19
N LYS A 117 17.11 -25.25 -0.73
CA LYS A 117 16.97 -25.95 0.56
C LYS A 117 17.15 -25.04 1.80
N LYS A 118 17.16 -23.73 1.64
CA LYS A 118 17.12 -22.78 2.77
C LYS A 118 15.67 -22.54 3.20
N SER A 119 15.49 -22.18 4.48
CA SER A 119 14.19 -21.77 5.02
C SER A 119 14.41 -20.60 5.98
N ILE A 120 14.47 -19.38 5.43
CA ILE A 120 14.82 -18.17 6.16
C ILE A 120 13.60 -17.25 6.19
N GLY A 121 13.08 -16.97 7.39
CA GLY A 121 11.99 -16.00 7.60
C GLY A 121 12.55 -14.63 7.97
N ILE A 122 12.28 -13.62 7.14
CA ILE A 122 12.59 -12.22 7.42
C ILE A 122 11.29 -11.52 7.74
N ARG A 123 11.19 -10.90 8.91
CA ARG A 123 10.04 -10.09 9.31
C ARG A 123 10.41 -8.62 9.25
N GLY A 124 9.79 -7.88 8.33
CA GLY A 124 10.00 -6.44 8.17
C GLY A 124 9.18 -5.61 9.17
N PRO A 125 9.55 -4.32 9.34
CA PRO A 125 8.90 -3.40 10.25
C PRO A 125 7.55 -2.88 9.76
N ILE A 126 7.29 -2.85 8.45
CA ILE A 126 6.11 -2.21 7.87
C ILE A 126 4.93 -3.18 7.91
N SER A 127 3.88 -2.79 8.60
CA SER A 127 2.58 -3.45 8.62
C SER A 127 1.55 -2.60 7.91
N ILE A 128 0.70 -3.22 7.07
CA ILE A 128 -0.40 -2.57 6.36
C ILE A 128 -1.64 -3.42 6.58
N SER A 129 -2.76 -2.77 6.90
CA SER A 129 -4.04 -3.44 7.09
C SER A 129 -4.82 -3.54 5.77
N LEU A 130 -5.79 -4.44 5.73
CA LEU A 130 -6.84 -4.42 4.72
C LEU A 130 -7.48 -3.04 4.69
N ALA A 131 -7.58 -2.42 3.51
CA ALA A 131 -8.29 -1.16 3.35
C ALA A 131 -9.78 -1.39 3.15
N LYS A 132 -10.60 -0.52 3.75
CA LYS A 132 -12.04 -0.49 3.56
C LYS A 132 -12.51 0.88 3.08
N SER A 133 -13.57 0.88 2.27
CA SER A 133 -14.26 2.13 1.91
C SER A 133 -14.99 2.71 3.13
N LEU A 134 -15.18 4.03 3.14
CA LEU A 134 -15.86 4.74 4.24
C LEU A 134 -17.38 4.51 4.23
N THR A 135 -17.92 4.16 3.06
CA THR A 135 -19.34 3.83 2.84
C THR A 135 -19.44 2.60 1.94
N PRO A 136 -20.57 1.90 1.91
CA PRO A 136 -20.83 0.91 0.87
C PRO A 136 -20.63 1.50 -0.52
N VAL A 137 -20.12 0.69 -1.46
CA VAL A 137 -19.79 1.11 -2.82
C VAL A 137 -20.68 0.45 -3.85
N VAL A 138 -20.95 1.16 -4.94
CA VAL A 138 -21.70 0.62 -6.07
C VAL A 138 -20.75 -0.03 -7.06
N VAL A 139 -20.87 -1.35 -7.25
CA VAL A 139 -20.14 -2.10 -8.25
C VAL A 139 -20.93 -2.14 -9.54
N GLN A 140 -20.36 -1.60 -10.61
CA GLN A 140 -20.95 -1.62 -11.95
C GLN A 140 -20.34 -2.74 -12.79
N THR A 141 -21.17 -3.35 -13.61
CA THR A 141 -20.75 -4.36 -14.59
C THR A 141 -21.11 -3.89 -15.99
N MET A 142 -20.11 -3.83 -16.85
CA MET A 142 -20.28 -3.46 -18.25
C MET A 142 -19.89 -4.62 -19.14
N GLN A 143 -20.78 -5.00 -20.06
CA GLN A 143 -20.45 -5.96 -21.10
C GLN A 143 -19.61 -5.28 -22.19
N ILE A 144 -18.56 -5.91 -22.61
CA ILE A 144 -17.66 -5.44 -23.68
C ILE A 144 -17.55 -6.52 -24.76
N THR A 145 -17.36 -6.09 -26.01
CA THR A 145 -17.15 -6.99 -27.15
C THR A 145 -15.77 -6.73 -27.78
N ARG A 146 -15.14 -7.76 -28.29
CA ARG A 146 -13.93 -7.60 -29.09
C ARG A 146 -14.27 -7.02 -30.46
N SER A 147 -13.48 -6.07 -30.92
CA SER A 147 -13.55 -5.53 -32.27
C SER A 147 -12.72 -6.33 -33.28
N THR A 148 -11.84 -7.23 -32.81
CA THR A 148 -10.90 -7.98 -33.66
C THR A 148 -10.70 -9.38 -33.08
N ASN A 149 -10.67 -10.40 -33.96
CA ASN A 149 -10.36 -11.78 -33.58
C ASN A 149 -8.88 -11.92 -33.23
N GLY A 150 -8.53 -12.72 -32.19
CA GLY A 150 -7.14 -13.04 -31.84
C GLY A 150 -6.50 -14.09 -32.74
N GLU A 151 -7.31 -14.86 -33.48
CA GLU A 151 -6.89 -15.88 -34.46
C GLU A 151 -7.85 -15.85 -35.64
N GLU A 152 -7.32 -15.99 -36.88
CA GLU A 152 -8.17 -16.23 -38.05
C GLU A 152 -8.78 -17.63 -37.97
N LYS A 153 -10.09 -17.70 -37.81
CA LYS A 153 -10.89 -18.91 -37.93
C LYS A 153 -12.02 -18.65 -38.90
N GLU A 154 -12.06 -19.41 -40.00
CA GLU A 154 -13.18 -19.35 -40.96
C GLU A 154 -14.52 -19.51 -40.23
N GLY A 155 -15.47 -18.58 -40.47
CA GLY A 155 -16.83 -18.62 -39.97
C GLY A 155 -17.07 -18.12 -38.55
N LYS A 156 -16.09 -17.55 -37.86
CA LYS A 156 -16.29 -16.87 -36.56
C LYS A 156 -16.35 -15.36 -36.74
N ALA A 157 -17.48 -14.77 -36.40
CA ALA A 157 -17.61 -13.35 -36.17
C ALA A 157 -16.78 -12.92 -34.91
N SER A 158 -16.44 -11.62 -34.80
CA SER A 158 -15.63 -11.05 -33.72
C SER A 158 -16.36 -10.96 -32.36
N ASP A 159 -17.30 -11.86 -32.08
CA ASP A 159 -18.32 -11.76 -31.04
C ASP A 159 -17.87 -12.25 -29.66
N THR A 160 -16.54 -12.27 -29.39
CA THR A 160 -16.08 -12.64 -28.05
C THR A 160 -16.47 -11.56 -27.05
N MET A 161 -17.45 -11.86 -26.22
CA MET A 161 -17.92 -10.99 -25.16
C MET A 161 -17.04 -11.13 -23.92
N GLY A 162 -16.86 -10.03 -23.21
CA GLY A 162 -16.21 -9.97 -21.91
C GLY A 162 -17.00 -9.07 -20.97
N SER A 163 -16.65 -9.10 -19.70
CA SER A 163 -17.23 -8.17 -18.71
C SER A 163 -16.12 -7.31 -18.12
N LYS A 164 -16.43 -6.04 -17.88
CA LYS A 164 -15.60 -5.11 -17.13
C LYS A 164 -16.37 -4.72 -15.88
N HIS A 165 -15.70 -4.84 -14.74
CA HIS A 165 -16.28 -4.51 -13.43
C HIS A 165 -15.50 -3.37 -12.81
N TYR A 166 -16.20 -2.41 -12.22
CA TYR A 166 -15.58 -1.25 -11.58
C TYR A 166 -16.45 -0.69 -10.46
N ILE A 167 -15.85 0.02 -9.55
CA ILE A 167 -16.51 0.84 -8.55
C ILE A 167 -16.76 2.21 -9.16
N GLU A 168 -18.00 2.68 -9.08
CA GLU A 168 -18.39 3.98 -9.61
C GLU A 168 -17.67 5.10 -8.84
N TYR A 169 -17.81 5.08 -7.52
CA TYR A 169 -17.13 6.00 -6.62
C TYR A 169 -16.91 5.38 -5.25
N GLY A 170 -15.81 5.73 -4.59
CA GLY A 170 -15.56 5.36 -3.20
C GLY A 170 -14.32 6.03 -2.62
N VAL A 171 -14.35 6.32 -1.33
CA VAL A 171 -13.20 6.77 -0.54
C VAL A 171 -12.79 5.64 0.39
N TYR A 172 -11.52 5.25 0.33
CA TYR A 172 -10.95 4.14 1.09
C TYR A 172 -9.98 4.64 2.15
N LYS A 173 -10.02 4.02 3.33
CA LYS A 173 -9.06 4.23 4.41
C LYS A 173 -8.06 3.08 4.42
N ILE A 174 -6.77 3.41 4.28
CA ILE A 174 -5.65 2.48 4.43
C ILE A 174 -4.93 2.84 5.71
N THR A 175 -4.62 1.86 6.55
CA THR A 175 -3.88 2.08 7.80
C THR A 175 -2.63 1.21 7.84
N GLY A 176 -1.59 1.70 8.50
CA GLY A 176 -0.37 0.94 8.69
C GLY A 176 0.53 1.51 9.77
N SER A 177 1.61 0.80 10.02
CA SER A 177 2.60 1.18 11.04
C SER A 177 4.00 0.68 10.70
N VAL A 178 5.01 1.33 11.30
CA VAL A 178 6.41 0.91 11.26
C VAL A 178 6.87 0.60 12.67
N ASN A 179 7.26 -0.65 12.88
CA ASN A 179 7.73 -1.17 14.17
C ASN A 179 9.25 -1.12 14.24
N CYS A 180 9.82 -0.21 15.04
CA CYS A 180 11.27 -0.01 15.13
C CYS A 180 12.04 -1.21 15.66
N PHE A 181 11.45 -2.12 16.46
CA PHE A 181 12.11 -3.35 16.89
C PHE A 181 12.44 -4.30 15.74
N PHE A 182 11.63 -4.28 14.67
CA PHE A 182 11.94 -5.01 13.45
C PHE A 182 12.85 -4.22 12.52
N SER A 183 12.82 -2.88 12.57
CA SER A 183 13.79 -2.03 11.88
C SER A 183 15.21 -2.32 12.34
N GLU A 184 15.42 -2.48 13.66
CA GLU A 184 16.72 -2.85 14.24
C GLU A 184 17.24 -4.21 13.70
N LYS A 185 16.34 -5.15 13.42
CA LYS A 185 16.70 -6.48 12.89
C LYS A 185 17.02 -6.48 11.40
N THR A 186 16.26 -5.69 10.62
CA THR A 186 16.37 -5.71 9.15
C THR A 186 17.29 -4.62 8.61
N GLY A 187 17.66 -3.64 9.44
CA GLY A 187 18.42 -2.48 9.00
C GLY A 187 17.58 -1.40 8.31
N PHE A 188 16.23 -1.42 8.47
CA PHE A 188 15.35 -0.39 7.94
C PHE A 188 15.63 0.95 8.62
N ASN A 189 16.04 1.95 7.84
CA ASN A 189 16.60 3.19 8.33
C ASN A 189 15.74 4.42 8.01
N GLU A 190 16.16 5.60 8.49
CA GLU A 190 15.42 6.86 8.33
C GLU A 190 15.26 7.29 6.87
N GLU A 191 16.18 6.91 5.97
CA GLU A 191 16.05 7.19 4.53
C GLU A 191 14.98 6.29 3.90
N ASP A 192 14.97 5.00 4.28
CA ASP A 192 13.92 4.06 3.88
C ASP A 192 12.54 4.54 4.37
N LEU A 193 12.47 5.12 5.57
CA LEU A 193 11.24 5.68 6.14
C LEU A 193 10.72 6.87 5.33
N LYS A 194 11.62 7.78 4.91
CA LYS A 194 11.27 8.89 4.01
C LYS A 194 10.82 8.38 2.64
N THR A 195 11.50 7.39 2.09
CA THR A 195 11.14 6.73 0.84
C THR A 195 9.77 6.06 0.93
N LEU A 196 9.44 5.43 2.07
CA LEU A 196 8.08 4.90 2.33
C LEU A 196 7.04 6.01 2.35
N LYS A 197 7.30 7.10 3.08
CA LYS A 197 6.40 8.24 3.21
C LYS A 197 6.06 8.85 1.85
N GLU A 198 7.08 9.07 1.01
CA GLU A 198 6.91 9.57 -0.34
C GLU A 198 6.18 8.57 -1.26
N ALA A 199 6.49 7.28 -1.16
CA ALA A 199 5.78 6.25 -1.92
C ALA A 199 4.29 6.17 -1.56
N LEU A 200 3.94 6.35 -0.27
CA LEU A 200 2.55 6.39 0.18
C LEU A 200 1.81 7.63 -0.36
N ARG A 201 2.45 8.80 -0.32
CA ARG A 201 1.90 10.06 -0.85
C ARG A 201 1.63 10.01 -2.35
N THR A 202 2.45 9.29 -3.10
CA THR A 202 2.45 9.20 -4.56
C THR A 202 2.06 7.81 -5.07
N LEU A 203 1.26 7.06 -4.29
CA LEU A 203 1.05 5.62 -4.45
C LEU A 203 0.51 5.19 -5.82
N PHE A 204 -0.24 6.05 -6.49
CA PHE A 204 -0.88 5.75 -7.78
C PHE A 204 -0.21 6.46 -8.97
N VAL A 205 0.89 7.16 -8.74
CA VAL A 205 1.69 7.74 -9.83
C VAL A 205 2.33 6.59 -10.64
N ASN A 206 2.14 6.59 -11.95
CA ASN A 206 2.61 5.55 -12.87
C ASN A 206 2.08 4.13 -12.54
N ASP A 207 0.82 4.03 -12.02
CA ASP A 207 0.15 2.77 -11.68
C ASP A 207 -1.08 2.48 -12.55
N SER A 208 -1.19 3.12 -13.71
CA SER A 208 -2.32 2.98 -14.62
C SER A 208 -2.41 1.59 -15.25
N SER A 209 -3.63 1.13 -15.49
CA SER A 209 -3.95 -0.10 -16.21
C SER A 209 -5.34 -0.01 -16.83
N SER A 210 -5.73 -1.00 -17.63
CA SER A 210 -7.10 -1.05 -18.19
C SER A 210 -8.20 -1.11 -17.11
N ALA A 211 -7.91 -1.68 -15.95
CA ALA A 211 -8.83 -1.73 -14.81
C ALA A 211 -8.78 -0.46 -13.94
N ARG A 212 -7.71 0.29 -14.01
CA ARG A 212 -7.42 1.53 -13.28
C ARG A 212 -6.81 2.54 -14.23
N PRO A 213 -7.63 3.23 -15.04
CA PRO A 213 -7.16 4.31 -15.92
C PRO A 213 -6.42 5.41 -15.12
N GLU A 214 -5.57 6.16 -15.79
CA GLU A 214 -4.86 7.29 -15.18
C GLU A 214 -5.86 8.26 -14.52
N GLY A 215 -5.58 8.71 -13.29
CA GLY A 215 -6.45 9.60 -12.53
C GLY A 215 -7.70 8.94 -11.92
N SER A 216 -7.92 7.64 -12.13
CA SER A 216 -9.06 6.92 -11.53
C SER A 216 -8.87 6.55 -10.07
N MET A 217 -7.64 6.56 -9.59
CA MET A 217 -7.27 6.39 -8.18
C MET A 217 -6.27 7.48 -7.78
N SER A 218 -6.48 8.08 -6.61
CA SER A 218 -5.57 9.09 -6.07
C SER A 218 -5.51 9.03 -4.55
N VAL A 219 -4.33 9.28 -3.99
CA VAL A 219 -4.19 9.57 -2.56
C VAL A 219 -4.70 10.99 -2.33
N LYS A 220 -5.58 11.16 -1.36
CA LYS A 220 -6.10 12.49 -1.00
C LYS A 220 -5.31 13.08 0.17
N GLN A 221 -5.18 12.32 1.25
CA GLN A 221 -4.45 12.75 2.44
C GLN A 221 -3.67 11.58 3.02
N LEU A 222 -2.47 11.87 3.50
CA LEU A 222 -1.65 11.00 4.32
C LEU A 222 -1.50 11.67 5.70
N PHE A 223 -2.04 11.01 6.72
CA PHE A 223 -1.85 11.35 8.12
C PHE A 223 -0.68 10.53 8.64
N TRP A 224 0.41 11.20 8.99
CA TRP A 224 1.67 10.58 9.40
C TRP A 224 1.96 10.90 10.86
N PHE A 225 1.96 9.86 11.70
CA PHE A 225 2.13 9.96 13.15
C PHE A 225 3.51 9.46 13.56
N GLU A 226 4.35 10.35 14.09
CA GLU A 226 5.69 10.02 14.59
C GLU A 226 5.70 10.04 16.11
N HIS A 227 5.91 8.88 16.75
CA HIS A 227 6.02 8.77 18.19
C HIS A 227 7.44 9.15 18.67
N LYS A 228 7.56 9.63 19.91
CA LYS A 228 8.86 9.94 20.54
C LYS A 228 9.56 8.69 21.10
N SER A 229 8.87 7.57 21.21
CA SER A 229 9.39 6.34 21.79
C SER A 229 9.21 5.14 20.88
N LYS A 230 9.95 4.06 21.17
CA LYS A 230 9.92 2.79 20.41
C LYS A 230 8.56 2.10 20.44
N LEU A 231 7.87 2.13 21.57
CA LEU A 231 6.54 1.50 21.72
C LEU A 231 5.39 2.43 21.31
N GLY A 232 5.65 3.74 21.25
CA GLY A 232 4.62 4.75 21.15
C GLY A 232 3.89 4.97 22.49
N LYS A 233 3.20 6.09 22.62
CA LYS A 233 2.39 6.41 23.80
C LYS A 233 1.03 5.71 23.76
N VAL A 234 0.49 5.56 22.57
CA VAL A 234 -0.83 4.97 22.32
C VAL A 234 -0.74 3.85 21.29
N SER A 235 -1.71 2.96 21.31
CA SER A 235 -1.79 1.86 20.34
C SER A 235 -2.18 2.38 18.95
N THR A 236 -1.82 1.62 17.91
CA THR A 236 -2.25 1.89 16.53
C THR A 236 -3.79 1.93 16.41
N ALA A 237 -4.51 1.13 17.23
CA ALA A 237 -5.96 1.17 17.25
C ALA A 237 -6.49 2.55 17.66
N LYS A 238 -5.95 3.15 18.73
CA LYS A 238 -6.30 4.53 19.15
C LYS A 238 -5.93 5.58 18.12
N ILE A 239 -4.79 5.42 17.42
CA ILE A 239 -4.42 6.30 16.29
C ILE A 239 -5.49 6.24 15.20
N ASN A 240 -6.00 5.04 14.89
CA ASN A 240 -7.03 4.86 13.87
C ASN A 240 -8.38 5.50 14.23
N GLU A 241 -8.66 5.73 15.52
CA GLU A 241 -9.85 6.43 16.02
C GLU A 241 -9.75 7.96 15.90
N LEU A 242 -8.54 8.49 15.64
CA LEU A 242 -8.34 9.93 15.47
C LEU A 242 -8.90 10.46 14.14
N LEU A 243 -9.05 9.60 13.13
CA LEU A 243 -9.65 9.99 11.86
C LEU A 243 -11.17 9.86 11.96
N GLU A 244 -11.84 10.98 11.95
CA GLU A 244 -13.30 11.07 11.87
C GLU A 244 -13.75 11.46 10.47
N TYR A 245 -14.93 11.00 10.10
CA TYR A 245 -15.58 11.39 8.84
C TYR A 245 -17.08 11.47 9.06
N ASN A 246 -17.69 12.46 8.42
CA ASN A 246 -19.14 12.64 8.38
C ASN A 246 -19.57 12.81 6.92
N PHE A 247 -20.78 12.44 6.62
CA PHE A 247 -21.39 12.63 5.32
C PHE A 247 -22.89 12.88 5.48
N ASP A 248 -23.47 13.58 4.51
CA ASP A 248 -24.92 13.79 4.48
C ASP A 248 -25.62 12.51 4.04
N GLU A 249 -26.35 11.87 4.94
CA GLU A 249 -27.11 10.64 4.69
C GLU A 249 -28.22 10.82 3.66
N ASN A 250 -28.62 12.07 3.35
CA ASN A 250 -29.62 12.38 2.34
C ASN A 250 -29.05 12.47 0.92
N LEU A 251 -27.70 12.38 0.75
CA LEU A 251 -27.09 12.31 -0.56
C LEU A 251 -27.47 11.00 -1.26
N ASN A 252 -28.10 11.10 -2.42
CA ASN A 252 -28.46 9.93 -3.23
C ASN A 252 -27.23 9.15 -3.75
N ALA A 253 -26.08 9.82 -3.89
CA ALA A 253 -24.82 9.22 -4.29
C ALA A 253 -23.64 10.13 -3.91
N PHE A 254 -22.55 9.50 -3.47
CA PHE A 254 -21.27 10.18 -3.27
C PHE A 254 -20.52 10.24 -4.62
N ASN A 255 -19.94 11.39 -4.95
CA ASN A 255 -19.24 11.58 -6.22
C ASN A 255 -17.97 12.45 -6.15
N LYS A 256 -17.65 12.99 -4.98
CA LYS A 256 -16.45 13.78 -4.73
C LYS A 256 -15.94 13.58 -3.29
N TYR A 257 -14.65 13.76 -3.09
CA TYR A 257 -13.99 13.59 -1.80
C TYR A 257 -14.56 14.52 -0.72
N SER A 258 -14.95 15.74 -1.09
CA SER A 258 -15.56 16.71 -0.15
C SER A 258 -16.98 16.36 0.32
N ASP A 259 -17.59 15.29 -0.22
CA ASP A 259 -18.86 14.77 0.32
C ASP A 259 -18.64 14.06 1.68
N PHE A 260 -17.38 13.72 1.96
CA PHE A 260 -16.93 13.20 3.24
C PHE A 260 -16.19 14.30 3.99
N ASP A 261 -16.74 14.77 5.09
CA ASP A 261 -16.05 15.69 5.99
C ASP A 261 -15.00 14.90 6.81
N ILE A 262 -13.85 14.63 6.15
CA ILE A 262 -12.76 13.85 6.76
C ILE A 262 -11.83 14.78 7.51
N ARG A 263 -11.68 14.55 8.80
CA ARG A 263 -10.86 15.38 9.68
C ARG A 263 -10.20 14.58 10.79
N LEU A 264 -9.13 15.15 11.32
CA LEU A 264 -8.50 14.66 12.54
C LEU A 264 -9.27 15.19 13.75
N ASN A 265 -9.61 14.33 14.70
CA ASN A 265 -10.18 14.76 15.99
C ASN A 265 -9.06 15.35 16.86
N GLU A 266 -8.97 16.67 16.88
CA GLU A 266 -7.93 17.39 17.63
C GLU A 266 -8.12 17.30 19.16
N GLU A 267 -9.34 17.12 19.65
CA GLU A 267 -9.61 16.94 21.09
C GLU A 267 -9.05 15.59 21.55
N LYS A 268 -9.39 14.52 20.86
CA LYS A 268 -8.83 13.18 21.14
C LYS A 268 -7.31 13.15 20.90
N LEU A 269 -6.80 13.86 19.89
CA LEU A 269 -5.36 13.96 19.66
C LEU A 269 -4.65 14.49 20.90
N LYS A 270 -5.13 15.59 21.48
CA LYS A 270 -4.59 16.18 22.71
C LYS A 270 -4.78 15.27 23.93
N GLU A 271 -5.96 14.64 24.06
CA GLU A 271 -6.23 13.66 25.12
C GLU A 271 -5.22 12.50 25.09
N TYR A 272 -4.83 12.05 23.92
CA TYR A 272 -3.85 10.97 23.72
C TYR A 272 -2.40 11.43 23.82
N GLY A 273 -2.17 12.73 24.10
CA GLY A 273 -0.83 13.31 24.20
C GLY A 273 -0.16 13.60 22.85
N GLY A 274 -0.95 13.71 21.79
CA GLY A 274 -0.47 14.07 20.44
C GLY A 274 -0.60 15.55 20.15
N GLU A 275 0.14 16.01 19.15
CA GLU A 275 0.09 17.38 18.66
C GLU A 275 0.21 17.43 17.14
N MET A 276 -0.29 18.53 16.55
CA MET A 276 -0.03 18.82 15.13
C MET A 276 1.43 19.22 14.94
N LYS A 277 2.09 18.65 13.95
CA LYS A 277 3.47 19.02 13.61
C LYS A 277 3.50 20.43 13.07
N ASN A 278 4.17 21.33 13.79
CA ASN A 278 4.32 22.72 13.40
C ASN A 278 5.70 22.90 12.77
N ASN A 279 5.78 23.37 11.52
CA ASN A 279 7.05 23.55 10.80
C ASN A 279 7.94 24.62 11.43
N ASP A 280 7.38 25.49 12.28
CA ASP A 280 8.08 26.61 12.90
C ASP A 280 8.64 26.32 14.31
N SER A 281 8.21 25.23 14.96
CA SER A 281 8.67 24.89 16.31
C SER A 281 9.73 23.79 16.31
N LYS A 282 10.90 24.10 16.85
CA LYS A 282 12.01 23.13 17.01
C LYS A 282 11.80 22.10 18.12
N THR A 283 10.79 22.27 18.98
CA THR A 283 10.49 21.37 20.10
C THR A 283 9.00 21.04 20.11
N SER A 284 8.70 19.78 19.84
CA SER A 284 7.39 19.18 20.06
C SER A 284 7.25 18.86 21.55
N GLU A 285 6.15 19.24 22.21
CA GLU A 285 5.88 18.95 23.61
C GLU A 285 5.08 17.63 23.78
N GLY A 286 4.28 17.24 22.78
CA GLY A 286 3.48 16.02 22.81
C GLY A 286 4.31 14.73 22.79
N ASP A 287 3.68 13.61 23.15
CA ASP A 287 4.28 12.26 23.11
C ASP A 287 4.42 11.71 21.68
N PHE A 288 3.66 12.25 20.75
CA PHE A 288 3.76 12.02 19.31
C PHE A 288 3.24 13.25 18.54
N SER A 289 3.68 13.37 17.31
CA SER A 289 3.22 14.43 16.39
C SER A 289 2.52 13.84 15.18
N VAL A 290 1.58 14.58 14.60
CA VAL A 290 0.94 14.23 13.33
C VAL A 290 1.19 15.30 12.28
N GLU A 291 1.57 14.87 11.10
CA GLU A 291 1.69 15.67 9.88
C GLU A 291 0.61 15.24 8.89
N ILE A 292 -0.14 16.19 8.35
CA ILE A 292 -1.14 15.94 7.31
C ILE A 292 -0.54 16.38 5.98
N ILE A 293 -0.46 15.47 5.04
CA ILE A 293 0.22 15.65 3.74
C ILE A 293 -0.80 15.39 2.65
N GLU A 294 -0.89 16.31 1.70
CA GLU A 294 -1.72 16.10 0.51
C GLU A 294 -1.05 15.08 -0.42
N GLY A 295 -1.89 14.17 -0.96
CA GLY A 295 -1.47 13.24 -2.01
C GLY A 295 -1.25 13.94 -3.36
N ILE A 296 -0.80 13.16 -4.33
CA ILE A 296 -0.71 13.56 -5.74
C ILE A 296 -1.66 12.71 -6.57
#